data_1c849e21efee625d54b6829e15323209
#
_entry.id   1c849e21efee625d54b6829e15323209
#
_cell.length_a   1.000
_cell.length_b   1.000
_cell.length_c   1.000
_cell.angle_alpha   90.00
_cell.angle_beta   90.00
_cell.angle_gamma   90.00
#
_symmetry.space_group_name_H-M   'P 1'
#
loop_
_entity.id
_entity.type
_entity.pdbx_description
1 polymer ?
#
loop_
_entity_poly.entity_id
_entity_poly.type
_entity_poly.pdbx_seq_one_letter_code
_entity_poly.pdbx_strand_id
1 'polypeptide(L)'
;KIIEIFSSMDFSVGSGPDIETDFNNFTALNIPSHHPAREMQDTFYVEKSSDDEERVLRTHTSPVQVRYMLNSKPPIRIIVPGRTYRSDSDATHTPMFHQVEGLLIDEISTMANLKGCLIDFLKEFFEIDDLQYRFRPSYFPFTEPSAEMDVAYTKKSNTLKIGRGDQWLEILGCGMVNPRVLENCKIDSNKYQGFAFGMGIERLSMLKYGITDMR
;
A
#
# COMPACT_ATOMS: atom_id res chain seq x y z
N LYS A 1 10.83 -11.96 -5.68
CA LYS A 1 10.82 -12.32 -4.25
C LYS A 1 9.55 -11.85 -3.53
N ILE A 2 9.13 -10.57 -3.61
CA ILE A 2 7.89 -10.08 -2.94
C ILE A 2 6.67 -10.91 -3.38
N ILE A 3 6.48 -11.07 -4.68
CA ILE A 3 5.38 -11.88 -5.25
C ILE A 3 5.44 -13.34 -4.76
N GLU A 4 6.61 -13.96 -4.76
CA GLU A 4 6.80 -15.33 -4.31
C GLU A 4 6.40 -15.52 -2.84
N ILE A 5 6.82 -14.59 -1.96
CA ILE A 5 6.47 -14.63 -0.54
C ILE A 5 4.95 -14.52 -0.35
N PHE A 6 4.31 -13.52 -0.97
CA PHE A 6 2.86 -13.38 -0.83
C PHE A 6 2.08 -14.50 -1.53
N SER A 7 2.61 -15.06 -2.63
CA SER A 7 2.01 -16.24 -3.25
C SER A 7 2.06 -17.48 -2.33
N SER A 8 3.11 -17.63 -1.53
CA SER A 8 3.17 -18.70 -0.50
C SER A 8 2.18 -18.50 0.65
N MET A 9 1.65 -17.27 0.79
CA MET A 9 0.58 -16.91 1.73
C MET A 9 -0.80 -16.86 1.04
N ASP A 10 -0.97 -17.50 -0.11
CA ASP A 10 -2.20 -17.59 -0.91
C ASP A 10 -2.70 -16.24 -1.48
N PHE A 11 -1.83 -15.24 -1.65
CA PHE A 11 -2.20 -14.03 -2.38
C PHE A 11 -2.01 -14.21 -3.89
N SER A 12 -3.03 -13.87 -4.66
CA SER A 12 -2.95 -13.76 -6.11
C SER A 12 -2.43 -12.39 -6.53
N VAL A 13 -1.86 -12.30 -7.72
CA VAL A 13 -1.37 -11.03 -8.27
C VAL A 13 -2.47 -10.36 -9.09
N GLY A 14 -2.85 -9.14 -8.68
CA GLY A 14 -3.76 -8.27 -9.42
C GLY A 14 -3.00 -7.29 -10.31
N SER A 15 -3.62 -6.89 -11.42
CA SER A 15 -3.10 -5.86 -12.32
C SER A 15 -4.21 -4.93 -12.80
N GLY A 16 -3.86 -3.71 -13.19
CA GLY A 16 -4.78 -2.72 -13.71
C GLY A 16 -4.07 -1.56 -14.40
N PRO A 17 -4.82 -0.63 -15.01
CA PRO A 17 -4.27 0.47 -15.78
C PRO A 17 -3.53 1.48 -14.92
N ASP A 18 -2.58 2.21 -15.52
CA ASP A 18 -1.87 3.33 -14.88
C ASP A 18 -2.74 4.60 -14.86
N ILE A 19 -3.65 4.76 -15.83
CA ILE A 19 -4.62 5.86 -15.89
C ILE A 19 -5.94 5.38 -15.29
N GLU A 20 -6.42 6.10 -14.31
CA GLU A 20 -7.61 5.74 -13.53
C GLU A 20 -8.62 6.88 -13.43
N THR A 21 -9.86 6.51 -13.13
CA THR A 21 -10.90 7.48 -12.80
C THR A 21 -10.67 8.05 -11.39
N ASP A 22 -11.16 9.27 -11.15
CA ASP A 22 -11.22 9.85 -9.79
C ASP A 22 -11.92 8.91 -8.81
N PHE A 23 -13.01 8.27 -9.25
CA PHE A 23 -13.75 7.34 -8.40
C PHE A 23 -12.86 6.21 -7.87
N ASN A 24 -12.13 5.51 -8.73
CA ASN A 24 -11.27 4.39 -8.32
C ASN A 24 -10.05 4.84 -7.52
N ASN A 25 -9.48 6.00 -7.87
CA ASN A 25 -8.24 6.47 -7.23
C ASN A 25 -8.48 7.16 -5.89
N PHE A 26 -9.67 7.74 -5.68
CA PHE A 26 -9.95 8.54 -4.48
C PHE A 26 -11.31 8.24 -3.84
N THR A 27 -12.40 8.44 -4.56
CA THR A 27 -13.75 8.44 -3.97
C THR A 27 -14.11 7.09 -3.36
N ALA A 28 -13.88 5.98 -4.07
CA ALA A 28 -14.13 4.63 -3.57
C ALA A 28 -13.30 4.29 -2.33
N LEU A 29 -12.14 4.90 -2.19
CA LEU A 29 -11.20 4.73 -1.07
C LEU A 29 -11.47 5.67 0.11
N ASN A 30 -12.67 6.28 0.16
CA ASN A 30 -13.06 7.20 1.23
C ASN A 30 -12.16 8.45 1.34
N ILE A 31 -11.49 8.84 0.26
CA ILE A 31 -10.68 10.07 0.20
C ILE A 31 -11.61 11.23 -0.21
N PRO A 32 -11.89 12.19 0.68
CA PRO A 32 -12.86 13.25 0.41
C PRO A 32 -12.36 14.23 -0.66
N SER A 33 -13.28 14.97 -1.29
CA SER A 33 -12.97 15.89 -2.40
C SER A 33 -12.00 17.01 -2.04
N HIS A 34 -11.96 17.42 -0.76
CA HIS A 34 -11.07 18.45 -0.24
C HIS A 34 -9.76 17.91 0.35
N HIS A 35 -9.45 16.63 0.13
CA HIS A 35 -8.22 16.04 0.66
C HIS A 35 -6.99 16.54 -0.14
N PRO A 36 -5.89 16.95 0.52
CA PRO A 36 -4.69 17.47 -0.16
C PRO A 36 -4.14 16.57 -1.27
N ALA A 37 -4.21 15.25 -1.11
CA ALA A 37 -3.75 14.29 -2.12
C ALA A 37 -4.45 14.42 -3.50
N ARG A 38 -5.57 15.14 -3.57
CA ARG A 38 -6.27 15.45 -4.84
C ARG A 38 -5.80 16.73 -5.50
N GLU A 39 -4.94 17.50 -4.85
CA GLU A 39 -4.46 18.76 -5.43
C GLU A 39 -3.50 18.49 -6.61
N MET A 40 -3.49 19.40 -7.59
CA MET A 40 -2.65 19.29 -8.79
C MET A 40 -1.14 19.27 -8.49
N GLN A 41 -0.75 19.76 -7.32
CA GLN A 41 0.64 19.71 -6.86
C GLN A 41 1.06 18.28 -6.45
N ASP A 42 0.12 17.38 -6.15
CA ASP A 42 0.39 16.01 -5.70
C ASP A 42 -0.05 14.96 -6.73
N THR A 43 -0.97 15.29 -7.65
CA THR A 43 -1.59 14.37 -8.59
C THR A 43 -1.46 14.86 -10.03
N PHE A 44 -1.05 13.96 -10.94
CA PHE A 44 -1.08 14.22 -12.38
C PHE A 44 -2.47 13.94 -12.95
N TYR A 45 -3.17 15.01 -13.33
CA TYR A 45 -4.44 14.92 -14.03
C TYR A 45 -4.20 14.75 -15.54
N VAL A 46 -4.97 13.89 -16.17
CA VAL A 46 -4.92 13.66 -17.61
C VAL A 46 -5.97 14.55 -18.28
N GLU A 47 -5.67 15.05 -19.48
CA GLU A 47 -6.64 15.82 -20.24
C GLU A 47 -7.94 15.06 -20.41
N LYS A 48 -9.07 15.76 -20.25
CA LYS A 48 -10.40 15.17 -20.35
C LYS A 48 -10.62 14.59 -21.75
N SER A 49 -11.10 13.37 -21.78
CA SER A 49 -11.57 12.71 -22.99
C SER A 49 -12.97 13.19 -23.38
N SER A 50 -13.50 12.70 -24.49
CA SER A 50 -14.82 13.05 -25.02
C SER A 50 -16.00 12.68 -24.07
N ASP A 51 -15.76 11.87 -23.05
CA ASP A 51 -16.70 11.46 -22.03
C ASP A 51 -16.79 12.41 -20.82
N ASP A 52 -15.97 13.48 -20.81
CA ASP A 52 -15.84 14.48 -19.73
C ASP A 52 -15.49 13.88 -18.35
N GLU A 53 -15.10 12.60 -18.29
CA GLU A 53 -14.70 11.95 -17.05
C GLU A 53 -13.29 12.38 -16.65
N GLU A 54 -13.13 12.75 -15.38
CA GLU A 54 -11.83 13.14 -14.83
C GLU A 54 -10.95 11.92 -14.60
N ARG A 55 -9.75 11.94 -15.14
CA ARG A 55 -8.77 10.85 -15.02
C ARG A 55 -7.44 11.36 -14.49
N VAL A 56 -6.74 10.46 -13.80
CA VAL A 56 -5.44 10.74 -13.19
C VAL A 56 -4.45 9.61 -13.50
N LEU A 57 -3.17 9.93 -13.48
CA LEU A 57 -2.17 8.89 -13.26
C LEU A 57 -2.30 8.41 -11.81
N ARG A 58 -2.50 7.12 -11.59
CA ARG A 58 -2.77 6.56 -10.26
C ARG A 58 -1.67 6.91 -9.27
N THR A 59 -2.06 7.42 -8.10
CA THR A 59 -1.14 7.87 -7.05
C THR A 59 -0.71 6.74 -6.11
N HIS A 60 -1.36 5.59 -6.24
CA HIS A 60 -1.12 4.34 -5.53
C HIS A 60 -1.71 3.17 -6.34
N THR A 61 -1.47 1.94 -5.92
CA THR A 61 -2.01 0.77 -6.64
C THR A 61 -3.40 0.33 -6.15
N SER A 62 -3.96 1.01 -5.14
CA SER A 62 -5.31 0.74 -4.59
C SER A 62 -6.47 0.77 -5.60
N PRO A 63 -6.43 1.55 -6.71
CA PRO A 63 -7.49 1.46 -7.73
C PRO A 63 -7.72 0.05 -8.26
N VAL A 64 -6.68 -0.78 -8.33
CA VAL A 64 -6.82 -2.19 -8.73
C VAL A 64 -7.58 -2.97 -7.67
N GLN A 65 -7.36 -2.68 -6.39
CA GLN A 65 -8.15 -3.29 -5.30
C GLN A 65 -9.63 -2.92 -5.42
N VAL A 66 -9.94 -1.65 -5.72
CA VAL A 66 -11.33 -1.20 -5.99
C VAL A 66 -11.93 -1.98 -7.16
N ARG A 67 -11.21 -2.12 -8.26
CA ARG A 67 -11.68 -2.90 -9.42
C ARG A 67 -11.96 -4.35 -9.06
N TYR A 68 -11.11 -4.98 -8.26
CA TYR A 68 -11.33 -6.34 -7.78
C TYR A 68 -12.56 -6.45 -6.90
N MET A 69 -12.73 -5.55 -5.94
CA MET A 69 -13.90 -5.53 -5.06
C MET A 69 -15.21 -5.30 -5.83
N LEU A 70 -15.21 -4.45 -6.86
CA LEU A 70 -16.39 -4.19 -7.71
C LEU A 70 -16.77 -5.38 -8.61
N ASN A 71 -15.81 -6.22 -8.99
CA ASN A 71 -15.99 -7.29 -9.97
C ASN A 71 -15.91 -8.71 -9.39
N SER A 72 -15.60 -8.85 -8.11
CA SER A 72 -15.42 -10.14 -7.45
C SER A 72 -16.16 -10.18 -6.12
N LYS A 73 -16.58 -11.37 -5.71
CA LYS A 73 -17.15 -11.59 -4.37
C LYS A 73 -16.07 -12.04 -3.41
N PRO A 74 -16.12 -11.65 -2.12
CA PRO A 74 -15.26 -12.24 -1.11
C PRO A 74 -15.42 -13.77 -1.02
N PRO A 75 -14.36 -14.52 -0.67
CA PRO A 75 -13.09 -13.99 -0.18
C PRO A 75 -12.20 -13.43 -1.30
N ILE A 76 -11.56 -12.29 -1.03
CA ILE A 76 -10.58 -11.65 -1.91
C ILE A 76 -9.22 -11.67 -1.20
N ARG A 77 -8.17 -12.09 -1.90
CA ARG A 77 -6.80 -12.07 -1.39
C ARG A 77 -5.84 -11.79 -2.53
N ILE A 78 -5.41 -10.53 -2.65
CA ILE A 78 -4.58 -10.06 -3.76
C ILE A 78 -3.44 -9.18 -3.27
N ILE A 79 -2.34 -9.21 -4.03
CA ILE A 79 -1.32 -8.15 -4.03
C ILE A 79 -1.31 -7.47 -5.39
N VAL A 80 -1.00 -6.19 -5.39
CA VAL A 80 -0.96 -5.36 -6.60
C VAL A 80 0.38 -4.64 -6.67
N PRO A 81 1.40 -5.26 -7.27
CA PRO A 81 2.64 -4.56 -7.62
C PRO A 81 2.40 -3.68 -8.85
N GLY A 82 2.93 -2.47 -8.85
CA GLY A 82 2.79 -1.59 -10.00
C GLY A 82 3.43 -0.22 -9.85
N ARG A 83 3.49 0.50 -10.96
CA ARG A 83 3.93 1.89 -11.01
C ARG A 83 2.87 2.80 -10.40
N THR A 84 3.35 3.86 -9.76
CA THR A 84 2.53 4.92 -9.18
C THR A 84 3.16 6.26 -9.50
N TYR A 85 2.37 7.32 -9.49
CA TYR A 85 2.78 8.62 -9.98
C TYR A 85 2.36 9.70 -8.99
N ARG A 86 3.30 10.57 -8.62
CA ARG A 86 3.02 11.75 -7.80
C ARG A 86 3.76 12.94 -8.37
N SER A 87 3.11 14.09 -8.39
CA SER A 87 3.70 15.32 -8.94
C SER A 87 4.83 15.88 -8.07
N ASP A 88 5.05 15.28 -6.91
CA ASP A 88 6.14 15.62 -6.00
C ASP A 88 7.50 15.21 -6.58
N SER A 89 8.44 16.15 -6.63
CA SER A 89 9.78 15.93 -7.19
C SER A 89 10.82 16.71 -6.40
N ASP A 90 11.54 16.00 -5.53
CA ASP A 90 12.68 16.54 -4.80
C ASP A 90 13.88 15.57 -4.81
N ALA A 91 14.89 15.82 -3.99
CA ALA A 91 16.08 14.96 -3.91
C ALA A 91 15.80 13.53 -3.39
N THR A 92 14.62 13.31 -2.81
CA THR A 92 14.20 12.04 -2.17
C THR A 92 12.96 11.41 -2.82
N HIS A 93 12.32 12.12 -3.76
CA HIS A 93 11.10 11.69 -4.44
C HIS A 93 11.28 11.74 -5.96
N THR A 94 10.82 10.69 -6.63
CA THR A 94 10.72 10.64 -8.09
C THR A 94 9.25 10.71 -8.50
N PRO A 95 8.92 11.36 -9.65
CA PRO A 95 7.53 11.47 -10.11
C PRO A 95 6.87 10.12 -10.37
N MET A 96 7.64 9.08 -10.61
CA MET A 96 7.21 7.71 -10.80
C MET A 96 8.02 6.79 -9.88
N PHE A 97 7.33 5.94 -9.14
CA PHE A 97 7.93 4.92 -8.28
C PHE A 97 7.05 3.66 -8.27
N HIS A 98 7.52 2.60 -7.64
CA HIS A 98 6.79 1.35 -7.58
C HIS A 98 6.26 1.10 -6.17
N GLN A 99 5.01 0.63 -6.12
CA GLN A 99 4.39 0.14 -4.89
C GLN A 99 3.98 -1.32 -5.05
N VAL A 100 3.87 -2.00 -3.93
CA VAL A 100 3.05 -3.19 -3.80
C VAL A 100 2.05 -2.95 -2.68
N GLU A 101 0.78 -3.13 -2.99
CA GLU A 101 -0.29 -3.09 -2.00
C GLU A 101 -0.96 -4.45 -1.91
N GLY A 102 -1.44 -4.80 -0.72
CA GLY A 102 -2.18 -6.03 -0.48
C GLY A 102 -3.57 -5.75 0.07
N LEU A 103 -4.51 -6.60 -0.31
CA LEU A 103 -5.90 -6.58 0.16
C LEU A 103 -6.34 -8.00 0.48
N LEU A 104 -6.90 -8.17 1.66
CA LEU A 104 -7.61 -9.38 2.05
C LEU A 104 -8.99 -8.98 2.56
N ILE A 105 -10.05 -9.58 2.00
CA ILE A 105 -11.44 -9.41 2.43
C ILE A 105 -12.05 -10.78 2.66
N ASP A 106 -12.55 -11.03 3.87
CA ASP A 106 -13.27 -12.24 4.26
C ASP A 106 -14.24 -11.94 5.43
N GLU A 107 -14.72 -12.96 6.11
CA GLU A 107 -15.67 -12.82 7.23
C GLU A 107 -14.98 -12.73 8.60
N ILE A 108 -13.69 -13.07 8.71
CA ILE A 108 -13.06 -13.36 10.02
C ILE A 108 -11.72 -12.65 10.27
N SER A 109 -11.12 -12.04 9.26
CA SER A 109 -9.80 -11.42 9.37
C SER A 109 -9.76 -10.28 10.37
N THR A 110 -8.70 -10.22 11.15
CA THR A 110 -8.51 -9.27 12.22
C THR A 110 -7.19 -8.51 12.07
N MET A 111 -7.01 -7.46 12.87
CA MET A 111 -5.73 -6.75 12.98
C MET A 111 -4.57 -7.68 13.39
N ALA A 112 -4.83 -8.75 14.14
CA ALA A 112 -3.82 -9.74 14.49
C ALA A 112 -3.35 -10.54 13.27
N ASN A 113 -4.27 -10.91 12.37
CA ASN A 113 -3.93 -11.59 11.11
C ASN A 113 -3.11 -10.67 10.20
N LEU A 114 -3.47 -9.39 10.09
CA LEU A 114 -2.69 -8.40 9.36
C LEU A 114 -1.25 -8.32 9.91
N LYS A 115 -1.11 -8.13 11.22
CA LYS A 115 0.21 -8.05 11.86
C LYS A 115 1.05 -9.29 11.62
N GLY A 116 0.47 -10.49 11.78
CA GLY A 116 1.15 -11.76 11.51
C GLY A 116 1.66 -11.83 10.08
N CYS A 117 0.79 -11.59 9.11
CA CYS A 117 1.13 -11.57 7.68
C CYS A 117 2.31 -10.64 7.37
N LEU A 118 2.31 -9.42 7.91
CA LEU A 118 3.36 -8.43 7.66
C LEU A 118 4.69 -8.77 8.35
N ILE A 119 4.64 -9.31 9.56
CA ILE A 119 5.83 -9.76 10.30
C ILE A 119 6.51 -10.91 9.54
N ASP A 120 5.75 -11.90 9.12
CA ASP A 120 6.27 -13.07 8.38
C ASP A 120 6.84 -12.63 7.04
N PHE A 121 6.14 -11.75 6.31
CA PHE A 121 6.66 -11.16 5.07
C PHE A 121 8.01 -10.46 5.27
N LEU A 122 8.14 -9.57 6.27
CA LEU A 122 9.37 -8.81 6.46
C LEU A 122 10.54 -9.68 6.91
N LYS A 123 10.29 -10.68 7.78
CA LYS A 123 11.32 -11.64 8.18
C LYS A 123 11.84 -12.43 6.99
N GLU A 124 10.95 -12.94 6.15
CA GLU A 124 11.33 -13.70 4.96
C GLU A 124 11.98 -12.80 3.89
N PHE A 125 11.48 -11.58 3.72
CA PHE A 125 12.02 -10.64 2.74
C PHE A 125 13.46 -10.23 3.09
N PHE A 126 13.72 -9.83 4.35
CA PHE A 126 15.03 -9.41 4.81
C PHE A 126 15.93 -10.60 5.20
N GLU A 127 15.39 -11.80 5.37
CA GLU A 127 16.11 -13.00 5.80
C GLU A 127 16.68 -12.83 7.23
N ILE A 128 15.87 -12.28 8.14
CA ILE A 128 16.22 -11.96 9.52
C ILE A 128 15.13 -12.50 10.45
N ASP A 129 15.39 -13.58 11.16
CA ASP A 129 14.43 -14.22 12.06
C ASP A 129 14.09 -13.36 13.29
N ASP A 130 15.08 -12.67 13.83
CA ASP A 130 14.97 -11.83 15.02
C ASP A 130 14.82 -10.33 14.69
N LEU A 131 14.16 -10.03 13.57
CA LEU A 131 13.83 -8.67 13.12
C LEU A 131 13.08 -7.92 14.21
N GLN A 132 13.65 -6.81 14.69
CA GLN A 132 12.97 -5.90 15.60
C GLN A 132 12.05 -4.96 14.80
N TYR A 133 10.79 -4.94 15.16
CA TYR A 133 9.75 -4.14 14.53
C TYR A 133 8.83 -3.52 15.58
N ARG A 134 8.07 -2.51 15.16
CA ARG A 134 6.97 -1.95 15.94
C ARG A 134 5.86 -1.48 15.03
N PHE A 135 4.63 -1.48 15.55
CA PHE A 135 3.48 -0.83 14.93
C PHE A 135 3.17 0.46 15.68
N ARG A 136 2.98 1.53 14.94
CA ARG A 136 2.55 2.83 15.45
C ARG A 136 1.15 3.14 14.94
N PRO A 137 0.22 3.68 15.77
CA PRO A 137 -1.03 4.21 15.27
C PRO A 137 -0.78 5.26 14.19
N SER A 138 -1.61 5.23 13.13
CA SER A 138 -1.60 6.19 12.04
C SER A 138 -3.02 6.49 11.58
N TYR A 139 -3.16 7.32 10.57
CA TYR A 139 -4.44 7.63 9.96
C TYR A 139 -4.35 7.54 8.43
N PHE A 140 -5.25 6.74 7.85
CA PHE A 140 -5.51 6.72 6.42
C PHE A 140 -7.03 6.71 6.20
N PRO A 141 -7.56 7.45 5.21
CA PRO A 141 -9.01 7.51 4.98
C PRO A 141 -9.65 6.15 4.68
N PHE A 142 -8.88 5.25 4.09
CA PHE A 142 -9.34 3.94 3.59
C PHE A 142 -9.16 2.80 4.61
N THR A 143 -8.56 3.05 5.77
CA THR A 143 -8.41 2.04 6.85
C THR A 143 -8.78 2.61 8.22
N GLU A 144 -9.35 1.75 9.09
CA GLU A 144 -9.67 2.06 10.49
C GLU A 144 -9.81 0.75 11.31
N PRO A 145 -8.94 0.50 12.31
CA PRO A 145 -7.77 1.30 12.67
C PRO A 145 -6.66 1.23 11.62
N SER A 146 -5.85 2.29 11.58
CA SER A 146 -4.67 2.39 10.73
C SER A 146 -3.39 2.31 11.55
N ALA A 147 -2.34 1.78 10.96
CA ALA A 147 -1.02 1.71 11.57
C ALA A 147 0.09 1.86 10.53
N GLU A 148 1.24 2.29 10.98
CA GLU A 148 2.50 2.20 10.26
C GLU A 148 3.39 1.16 10.92
N MET A 149 4.18 0.46 10.13
CA MET A 149 5.14 -0.52 10.63
C MET A 149 6.56 -0.03 10.39
N ASP A 150 7.31 0.06 11.49
CA ASP A 150 8.74 0.40 11.48
C ASP A 150 9.59 -0.83 11.74
N VAL A 151 10.79 -0.83 11.19
CA VAL A 151 11.87 -1.78 11.54
C VAL A 151 13.04 -1.07 12.19
N ALA A 152 13.70 -1.75 13.12
CA ALA A 152 14.88 -1.24 13.75
C ALA A 152 16.10 -1.29 12.81
N TYR A 153 16.97 -0.28 12.90
CA TYR A 153 18.23 -0.28 12.18
C TYR A 153 19.35 0.39 12.96
N THR A 154 20.59 0.08 12.56
CA THR A 154 21.79 0.81 12.98
C THR A 154 22.43 1.45 11.76
N LYS A 155 22.95 2.67 11.94
CA LYS A 155 23.75 3.36 10.93
C LYS A 155 25.18 3.54 11.45
N LYS A 156 26.15 2.96 10.77
CA LYS A 156 27.59 3.16 11.06
C LYS A 156 28.25 3.71 9.79
N SER A 157 28.76 4.94 9.89
CA SER A 157 29.30 5.66 8.73
C SER A 157 28.28 5.69 7.58
N ASN A 158 28.59 5.09 6.43
CA ASN A 158 27.71 5.00 5.27
C ASN A 158 26.95 3.68 5.14
N THR A 159 27.04 2.77 6.14
CA THR A 159 26.37 1.48 6.08
C THR A 159 25.15 1.47 6.99
N LEU A 160 24.00 1.12 6.42
CA LEU A 160 22.75 0.91 7.12
C LEU A 160 22.53 -0.60 7.28
N LYS A 161 22.31 -1.06 8.51
CA LYS A 161 22.02 -2.45 8.83
C LYS A 161 20.65 -2.58 9.49
N ILE A 162 19.75 -3.29 8.81
CA ILE A 162 18.38 -3.58 9.28
C ILE A 162 18.39 -4.75 10.27
N GLY A 163 17.41 -4.76 11.15
CA GLY A 163 17.07 -5.89 12.01
C GLY A 163 17.21 -5.60 13.49
N ARG A 164 18.20 -4.83 13.90
CA ARG A 164 18.45 -4.44 15.29
C ARG A 164 19.01 -3.03 15.37
N GLY A 165 18.65 -2.31 16.42
CA GLY A 165 19.21 -0.98 16.68
C GLY A 165 18.27 -0.12 17.51
N ASP A 166 18.71 1.10 17.74
CA ASP A 166 18.00 2.14 18.49
C ASP A 166 17.25 3.12 17.59
N GLN A 167 17.48 3.05 16.26
CA GLN A 167 16.81 3.87 15.27
C GLN A 167 15.70 3.09 14.58
N TRP A 168 14.68 3.79 14.11
CA TRP A 168 13.48 3.22 13.51
C TRP A 168 13.24 3.81 12.13
N LEU A 169 12.88 2.96 11.19
CA LEU A 169 12.55 3.33 9.83
C LEU A 169 11.19 2.76 9.45
N GLU A 170 10.30 3.63 9.01
CA GLU A 170 9.00 3.25 8.48
C GLU A 170 9.17 2.46 7.17
N ILE A 171 8.49 1.32 7.10
CA ILE A 171 8.53 0.43 5.95
C ILE A 171 7.23 0.46 5.16
N LEU A 172 6.09 0.50 5.86
CA LEU A 172 4.78 0.38 5.24
C LEU A 172 3.67 0.99 6.09
N GLY A 173 2.58 1.35 5.42
CA GLY A 173 1.30 1.64 6.04
C GLY A 173 0.34 0.46 5.92
N CYS A 174 -0.54 0.29 6.90
CA CYS A 174 -1.51 -0.81 6.93
C CYS A 174 -2.73 -0.48 7.80
N GLY A 175 -3.75 -1.32 7.73
CA GLY A 175 -4.91 -1.20 8.61
C GLY A 175 -6.06 -2.12 8.22
N MET A 176 -7.10 -2.14 9.04
CA MET A 176 -8.36 -2.78 8.68
C MET A 176 -9.08 -1.91 7.65
N VAL A 177 -9.64 -2.54 6.63
CA VAL A 177 -10.35 -1.79 5.57
C VAL A 177 -11.55 -1.05 6.17
N ASN A 178 -11.63 0.25 5.89
CA ASN A 178 -12.75 1.06 6.37
C ASN A 178 -14.07 0.53 5.79
N PRO A 179 -15.12 0.32 6.60
CA PRO A 179 -16.42 -0.17 6.14
C PRO A 179 -16.98 0.62 4.94
N ARG A 180 -16.76 1.93 4.89
CA ARG A 180 -17.19 2.78 3.77
C ARG A 180 -16.53 2.39 2.44
N VAL A 181 -15.29 1.91 2.46
CA VAL A 181 -14.62 1.41 1.26
C VAL A 181 -15.32 0.15 0.74
N LEU A 182 -15.70 -0.77 1.63
CA LEU A 182 -16.47 -1.97 1.27
C LEU A 182 -17.83 -1.58 0.67
N GLU A 183 -18.56 -0.68 1.31
CA GLU A 183 -19.85 -0.18 0.86
C GLU A 183 -19.76 0.52 -0.51
N ASN A 184 -18.75 1.39 -0.70
CA ASN A 184 -18.49 2.04 -1.99
C ASN A 184 -18.22 1.01 -3.11
N CYS A 185 -17.63 -0.13 -2.74
CA CYS A 185 -17.35 -1.25 -3.64
C CYS A 185 -18.47 -2.32 -3.66
N LYS A 186 -19.65 -2.02 -3.10
CA LYS A 186 -20.85 -2.91 -3.08
C LYS A 186 -20.63 -4.23 -2.34
N ILE A 187 -19.77 -4.24 -1.35
CA ILE A 187 -19.52 -5.36 -0.44
C ILE A 187 -20.23 -5.06 0.89
N ASP A 188 -20.99 -6.03 1.41
CA ASP A 188 -21.71 -5.91 2.68
C ASP A 188 -20.73 -5.83 3.86
N SER A 189 -20.57 -4.64 4.42
CA SER A 189 -19.66 -4.35 5.54
C SER A 189 -20.14 -4.93 6.89
N ASN A 190 -21.38 -5.41 6.98
CA ASN A 190 -21.87 -6.13 8.16
C ASN A 190 -21.46 -7.59 8.15
N LYS A 191 -21.20 -8.15 6.97
CA LYS A 191 -20.80 -9.54 6.78
C LYS A 191 -19.30 -9.71 6.59
N TYR A 192 -18.68 -8.79 5.85
CA TYR A 192 -17.29 -8.88 5.45
C TYR A 192 -16.45 -7.79 6.11
N GLN A 193 -15.23 -8.14 6.40
CA GLN A 193 -14.18 -7.26 6.87
C GLN A 193 -12.86 -7.66 6.19
N GLY A 194 -11.81 -6.90 6.42
CA GLY A 194 -10.52 -7.25 5.85
C GLY A 194 -9.44 -6.27 6.23
N PHE A 195 -8.27 -6.49 5.68
CA PHE A 195 -7.14 -5.61 5.89
C PHE A 195 -6.44 -5.26 4.59
N ALA A 196 -5.75 -4.13 4.62
CA ALA A 196 -4.92 -3.66 3.52
C ALA A 196 -3.56 -3.17 4.03
N PHE A 197 -2.58 -3.20 3.16
CA PHE A 197 -1.24 -2.66 3.41
C PHE A 197 -0.62 -2.16 2.11
N GLY A 198 0.34 -1.23 2.24
CA GLY A 198 1.07 -0.70 1.09
C GLY A 198 2.50 -0.34 1.44
N MET A 199 3.44 -0.66 0.53
CA MET A 199 4.86 -0.39 0.70
C MET A 199 5.52 0.03 -0.61
N GLY A 200 6.51 0.93 -0.52
CA GLY A 200 7.34 1.34 -1.66
C GLY A 200 8.43 0.30 -1.95
N ILE A 201 8.50 -0.17 -3.19
CA ILE A 201 9.44 -1.22 -3.60
C ILE A 201 10.87 -0.69 -3.58
N GLU A 202 11.10 0.54 -4.02
CA GLU A 202 12.40 1.19 -4.00
C GLU A 202 12.97 1.25 -2.58
N ARG A 203 12.15 1.66 -1.60
CA ARG A 203 12.58 1.72 -0.19
C ARG A 203 12.99 0.34 0.33
N LEU A 204 12.20 -0.69 0.07
CA LEU A 204 12.54 -2.07 0.44
C LEU A 204 13.84 -2.53 -0.22
N SER A 205 14.03 -2.21 -1.50
CA SER A 205 15.22 -2.58 -2.26
C SER A 205 16.48 -1.87 -1.75
N MET A 206 16.37 -0.56 -1.49
CA MET A 206 17.46 0.23 -0.89
C MET A 206 17.91 -0.37 0.43
N LEU A 207 16.98 -0.74 1.29
CA LEU A 207 17.27 -1.30 2.60
C LEU A 207 17.90 -2.70 2.50
N LYS A 208 17.39 -3.53 1.59
CA LYS A 208 17.89 -4.90 1.42
C LYS A 208 19.28 -4.95 0.80
N TYR A 209 19.56 -4.08 -0.16
CA TYR A 209 20.78 -4.11 -0.97
C TYR A 209 21.78 -3.00 -0.61
N GLY A 210 21.47 -2.16 0.37
CA GLY A 210 22.34 -1.05 0.79
C GLY A 210 22.48 0.06 -0.26
N ILE A 211 21.45 0.25 -1.10
CA ILE A 211 21.43 1.30 -2.13
C ILE A 211 21.12 2.64 -1.45
N THR A 212 21.91 3.67 -1.74
CA THR A 212 21.83 4.98 -1.07
C THR A 212 21.08 6.05 -1.85
N ASP A 213 20.77 5.81 -3.12
CA ASP A 213 20.06 6.74 -4.01
C ASP A 213 18.98 5.98 -4.79
N MET A 214 17.76 6.54 -4.86
CA MET A 214 16.62 5.95 -5.57
C MET A 214 16.58 6.26 -7.07
N ARG A 215 17.41 7.20 -7.52
CA ARG A 215 17.44 7.68 -8.91
C ARG A 215 18.30 6.80 -9.82
#